data_0593d131de953869f39d91057b8d8a65
#
_entry.id   0593d131de953869f39d91057b8d8a65
#
_cell.length_a   1.000
_cell.length_b   1.000
_cell.length_c   1.000
_cell.angle_alpha   90.00
_cell.angle_beta   90.00
_cell.angle_gamma   90.00
#
_symmetry.space_group_name_H-M   'P 1'
#
loop_
_entity.id
_entity.type
_entity.pdbx_description
1 polymer ?
#
loop_
_entity_poly.entity_id
_entity_poly.type
_entity_poly.pdbx_seq_one_letter_code
_entity_poly.pdbx_strand_id
1 'polypeptide(L)'
;DVLTITKIKKTMPFLELPSLIKSRHYVYKYPTDKIANTKDEINKTCESLSGEKNFKKFTTKKGEQLKNHIRNIEVTYTENNELHYIGDSFLPQQVRIMSGYILTNKLKPLEGKYLILYKVNKSDELNALVFTENNEIKIDKVERVGQNSNITIFFVKAKNKAELIGKNGKNIKQMRKEYGNIVVKIML
;
A
#
# COMPACT_ATOMS: atom_id res chain seq x y z
N ASP A 1 14.15 -0.28 19.15
CA ASP A 1 13.97 0.64 18.01
C ASP A 1 12.87 1.62 18.34
N VAL A 2 13.16 2.92 18.25
CA VAL A 2 12.19 3.98 18.51
C VAL A 2 11.47 4.31 17.20
N LEU A 3 10.14 4.20 17.18
CA LEU A 3 9.32 4.64 16.06
C LEU A 3 9.26 6.18 16.06
N THR A 4 9.78 6.80 15.02
CA THR A 4 9.69 8.25 14.84
C THR A 4 8.61 8.58 13.81
N ILE A 5 7.58 9.32 14.25
CA ILE A 5 6.53 9.82 13.38
C ILE A 5 6.98 11.17 12.82
N THR A 6 7.30 11.22 11.53
CA THR A 6 7.79 12.43 10.86
C THR A 6 6.69 13.32 10.32
N LYS A 7 5.53 12.74 9.98
CA LYS A 7 4.40 13.48 9.43
C LYS A 7 3.08 12.76 9.65
N ILE A 8 2.05 13.50 10.03
CA ILE A 8 0.65 13.04 10.11
C ILE A 8 -0.17 13.85 9.12
N LYS A 9 -1.01 13.16 8.34
CA LYS A 9 -1.97 13.80 7.43
C LYS A 9 -3.37 13.29 7.73
N LYS A 10 -4.36 14.19 7.68
CA LYS A 10 -5.76 13.82 7.72
C LYS A 10 -6.20 13.33 6.34
N THR A 11 -7.05 12.33 6.33
CA THR A 11 -7.67 11.80 5.11
C THR A 11 -9.19 11.73 5.29
N MET A 12 -9.88 11.38 4.22
CA MET A 12 -11.32 11.08 4.29
C MET A 12 -11.57 9.92 5.25
N PRO A 13 -12.64 9.98 6.08
CA PRO A 13 -13.03 8.85 6.89
C PRO A 13 -13.39 7.67 6.00
N PHE A 14 -13.05 6.45 6.47
CA PHE A 14 -13.29 5.18 5.78
C PHE A 14 -12.50 4.97 4.48
N LEU A 15 -11.35 5.64 4.34
CA LEU A 15 -10.45 5.44 3.21
C LEU A 15 -9.91 3.99 3.22
N GLU A 16 -10.20 3.22 2.18
CA GLU A 16 -9.63 1.88 1.99
C GLU A 16 -8.21 1.99 1.43
N LEU A 17 -7.26 2.31 2.30
CA LEU A 17 -5.86 2.50 1.94
C LEU A 17 -5.26 1.38 1.08
N PRO A 18 -5.54 0.09 1.32
CA PRO A 18 -4.95 -0.98 0.51
C PRO A 18 -5.25 -0.90 -0.98
N SER A 19 -6.48 -0.49 -1.35
CA SER A 19 -6.90 -0.36 -2.76
C SER A 19 -6.27 0.84 -3.47
N LEU A 20 -5.81 1.83 -2.71
CA LEU A 20 -5.22 3.08 -3.20
C LEU A 20 -3.68 3.05 -3.21
N ILE A 21 -3.08 1.90 -2.94
CA ILE A 21 -1.64 1.69 -3.05
C ILE A 21 -1.33 1.11 -4.43
N LYS A 22 -0.58 1.86 -5.24
CA LYS A 22 -0.16 1.44 -6.57
C LYS A 22 0.92 0.36 -6.52
N SER A 23 1.92 0.54 -5.65
CA SER A 23 2.97 -0.46 -5.46
C SER A 23 3.66 -0.32 -4.10
N ARG A 24 4.30 -1.39 -3.68
CA ARG A 24 5.18 -1.44 -2.52
C ARG A 24 6.58 -1.79 -2.98
N HIS A 25 7.56 -1.11 -2.40
CA HIS A 25 8.97 -1.37 -2.63
C HIS A 25 9.58 -1.94 -1.35
N TYR A 26 10.00 -3.19 -1.42
CA TYR A 26 10.74 -3.86 -0.35
C TYR A 26 12.20 -3.97 -0.70
N VAL A 27 13.06 -3.84 0.31
CA VAL A 27 14.49 -4.10 0.20
C VAL A 27 14.86 -5.22 1.16
N TYR A 28 15.62 -6.19 0.68
CA TYR A 28 16.12 -7.28 1.49
C TYR A 28 17.66 -7.22 1.54
N LYS A 29 18.21 -6.99 2.75
CA LYS A 29 19.64 -6.82 3.01
C LYS A 29 20.17 -8.05 3.72
N TYR A 30 20.58 -9.07 2.98
CA TYR A 30 21.09 -10.30 3.57
C TYR A 30 22.62 -10.23 3.75
N PRO A 31 23.18 -10.81 4.84
CA PRO A 31 24.62 -10.86 5.05
C PRO A 31 25.33 -11.56 3.90
N THR A 32 26.37 -10.93 3.37
CA THR A 32 27.08 -11.41 2.18
C THR A 32 27.76 -12.75 2.39
N ASP A 33 28.26 -13.00 3.60
CA ASP A 33 28.87 -14.28 4.02
C ASP A 33 27.91 -15.47 4.02
N LYS A 34 26.60 -15.21 3.95
CA LYS A 34 25.54 -16.22 3.92
C LYS A 34 24.91 -16.43 2.55
N ILE A 35 25.33 -15.66 1.55
CA ILE A 35 24.88 -15.81 0.16
C ILE A 35 25.58 -17.01 -0.44
N ALA A 36 24.81 -17.97 -0.98
CA ALA A 36 25.36 -19.19 -1.57
C ALA A 36 25.53 -19.08 -3.10
N ASN A 37 24.70 -18.26 -3.75
CA ASN A 37 24.69 -18.09 -5.20
C ASN A 37 25.67 -17.00 -5.64
N THR A 38 26.22 -17.16 -6.83
CA THR A 38 27.05 -16.13 -7.49
C THR A 38 26.18 -14.94 -7.94
N LYS A 39 26.79 -13.79 -8.17
CA LYS A 39 26.11 -12.59 -8.65
C LYS A 39 25.39 -12.81 -9.98
N ASP A 40 25.97 -13.59 -10.89
CA ASP A 40 25.36 -13.90 -12.19
C ASP A 40 24.13 -14.80 -12.03
N GLU A 41 24.18 -15.80 -11.16
CA GLU A 41 23.03 -16.65 -10.86
C GLU A 41 21.90 -15.85 -10.20
N ILE A 42 22.24 -14.95 -9.28
CA ILE A 42 21.29 -14.05 -8.64
C ILE A 42 20.59 -13.16 -9.68
N ASN A 43 21.35 -12.51 -10.57
CA ASN A 43 20.79 -11.64 -11.60
C ASN A 43 19.87 -12.40 -12.57
N LYS A 44 20.30 -13.56 -13.07
CA LYS A 44 19.47 -14.43 -13.92
C LYS A 44 18.18 -14.84 -13.22
N THR A 45 18.27 -15.16 -11.93
CA THR A 45 17.09 -15.53 -11.15
C THR A 45 16.15 -14.34 -10.93
N CYS A 46 16.69 -13.14 -10.66
CA CYS A 46 15.89 -11.92 -10.56
C CYS A 46 15.13 -11.63 -11.87
N GLU A 47 15.80 -11.71 -13.01
CA GLU A 47 15.16 -11.54 -14.33
C GLU A 47 14.06 -12.58 -14.54
N SER A 48 14.35 -13.86 -14.23
CA SER A 48 13.37 -14.94 -14.37
C SER A 48 12.14 -14.78 -13.50
N LEU A 49 12.24 -14.08 -12.37
CA LEU A 49 11.15 -13.84 -11.42
C LEU A 49 10.46 -12.48 -11.63
N SER A 50 10.98 -11.62 -12.48
CA SER A 50 10.37 -10.34 -12.81
C SER A 50 9.19 -10.45 -13.78
N GLY A 51 8.27 -9.50 -13.71
CA GLY A 51 7.05 -9.42 -14.52
C GLY A 51 5.82 -10.05 -13.88
N GLU A 52 4.77 -10.19 -14.68
CA GLU A 52 3.51 -10.81 -14.25
C GLU A 52 3.62 -12.34 -14.30
N LYS A 53 3.52 -12.97 -13.15
CA LYS A 53 3.69 -14.42 -13.00
C LYS A 53 2.83 -14.99 -11.88
N ASN A 54 2.66 -16.31 -11.90
CA ASN A 54 2.05 -17.06 -10.81
C ASN A 54 3.09 -17.38 -9.73
N PHE A 55 2.94 -16.79 -8.56
CA PHE A 55 3.86 -16.95 -7.43
C PHE A 55 3.36 -17.94 -6.38
N LYS A 56 2.45 -18.85 -6.70
CA LYS A 56 1.91 -19.84 -5.74
C LYS A 56 3.01 -20.61 -4.99
N LYS A 57 4.10 -20.97 -5.63
CA LYS A 57 5.24 -21.66 -5.00
C LYS A 57 6.06 -20.80 -4.03
N PHE A 58 5.88 -19.47 -4.06
CA PHE A 58 6.62 -18.52 -3.22
C PHE A 58 5.79 -17.98 -2.06
N THR A 59 4.82 -18.73 -1.58
CA THR A 59 4.01 -18.35 -0.43
C THR A 59 3.90 -19.45 0.60
N THR A 60 3.27 -19.16 1.73
CA THR A 60 3.01 -20.12 2.79
C THR A 60 1.76 -20.96 2.47
N LYS A 61 1.53 -22.08 3.20
CA LYS A 61 0.31 -22.88 3.10
C LYS A 61 -0.98 -22.04 3.19
N LYS A 62 -0.99 -20.99 4.04
CA LYS A 62 -2.10 -20.04 4.13
C LYS A 62 -2.24 -19.20 2.85
N GLY A 63 -1.14 -18.81 2.24
CA GLY A 63 -1.13 -18.06 1.00
C GLY A 63 -1.54 -18.90 -0.21
N GLU A 64 -1.26 -20.19 -0.22
CA GLU A 64 -1.69 -21.13 -1.28
C GLU A 64 -3.20 -21.29 -1.39
N GLN A 65 -3.95 -20.94 -0.32
CA GLN A 65 -5.42 -20.99 -0.30
C GLN A 65 -6.06 -19.75 -0.91
N LEU A 66 -5.30 -18.71 -1.25
CA LEU A 66 -5.81 -17.53 -1.92
C LEU A 66 -6.30 -17.89 -3.34
N LYS A 67 -7.35 -17.21 -3.79
CA LYS A 67 -7.91 -17.44 -5.13
C LYS A 67 -6.99 -16.98 -6.26
N ASN A 68 -6.16 -15.97 -6.03
CA ASN A 68 -5.28 -15.40 -7.03
C ASN A 68 -3.83 -15.33 -6.53
N HIS A 69 -2.92 -15.93 -7.30
CA HIS A 69 -1.48 -15.95 -7.03
C HIS A 69 -0.68 -15.17 -8.07
N ILE A 70 -1.33 -14.57 -9.06
CA ILE A 70 -0.67 -13.74 -10.07
C ILE A 70 -0.29 -12.40 -9.43
N ARG A 71 0.95 -12.00 -9.60
CA ARG A 71 1.51 -10.71 -9.16
C ARG A 71 2.39 -10.16 -10.25
N ASN A 72 2.43 -8.85 -10.37
CA ASN A 72 3.40 -8.17 -11.21
C ASN A 72 4.49 -7.57 -10.32
N ILE A 73 5.69 -8.14 -10.40
CA ILE A 73 6.81 -7.80 -9.51
C ILE A 73 8.05 -7.57 -10.36
N GLU A 74 8.74 -6.48 -10.10
CA GLU A 74 10.10 -6.24 -10.56
C GLU A 74 11.07 -6.65 -9.45
N VAL A 75 12.09 -7.42 -9.80
CA VAL A 75 13.13 -7.89 -8.88
C VAL A 75 14.50 -7.50 -9.42
N THR A 76 15.27 -6.78 -8.62
CA THR A 76 16.64 -6.39 -9.00
C THR A 76 17.62 -6.66 -7.86
N TYR A 77 18.87 -6.97 -8.25
CA TYR A 77 19.98 -7.11 -7.31
C TYR A 77 20.99 -6.00 -7.56
N THR A 78 21.35 -5.26 -6.51
CA THR A 78 22.19 -4.07 -6.62
C THR A 78 23.67 -4.36 -6.32
N GLU A 79 24.53 -3.42 -6.67
CA GLU A 79 25.97 -3.44 -6.33
C GLU A 79 26.24 -3.50 -4.81
N ASN A 80 25.30 -2.99 -4.02
CA ASN A 80 25.37 -3.04 -2.54
C ASN A 80 24.89 -4.37 -1.95
N ASN A 81 24.72 -5.42 -2.76
CA ASN A 81 24.21 -6.73 -2.36
C ASN A 81 22.81 -6.68 -1.73
N GLU A 82 21.95 -5.83 -2.26
CA GLU A 82 20.56 -5.69 -1.83
C GLU A 82 19.61 -6.21 -2.90
N LEU A 83 18.60 -7.00 -2.50
CA LEU A 83 17.48 -7.36 -3.37
C LEU A 83 16.36 -6.33 -3.21
N HIS A 84 15.94 -5.76 -4.32
CA HIS A 84 14.81 -4.86 -4.40
C HIS A 84 13.61 -5.54 -5.05
N TYR A 85 12.44 -5.36 -4.47
CA TYR A 85 11.17 -5.91 -4.95
C TYR A 85 10.16 -4.78 -5.07
N ILE A 86 9.72 -4.49 -6.28
CA ILE A 86 8.66 -3.50 -6.54
C ILE A 86 7.48 -4.26 -7.13
N GLY A 87 6.31 -4.18 -6.49
CA GLY A 87 5.14 -4.89 -6.96
C GLY A 87 3.84 -4.25 -6.49
N ASP A 88 2.76 -4.55 -7.21
CA ASP A 88 1.40 -4.10 -6.90
C ASP A 88 0.92 -4.68 -5.56
N SER A 89 1.20 -5.95 -5.34
CA SER A 89 0.85 -6.69 -4.14
C SER A 89 1.79 -7.88 -3.94
N PHE A 90 1.79 -8.43 -2.73
CA PHE A 90 2.62 -9.58 -2.38
C PHE A 90 1.81 -10.62 -1.61
N LEU A 91 2.08 -11.88 -1.87
CA LEU A 91 1.52 -13.01 -1.11
C LEU A 91 2.17 -13.11 0.28
N PRO A 92 1.54 -13.80 1.24
CA PRO A 92 2.11 -14.02 2.56
C PRO A 92 3.53 -14.60 2.49
N GLN A 93 4.50 -13.93 3.13
CA GLN A 93 5.93 -14.28 3.17
C GLN A 93 6.65 -14.29 1.81
N GLN A 94 6.01 -13.84 0.72
CA GLN A 94 6.53 -13.96 -0.64
C GLN A 94 7.94 -13.40 -0.79
N VAL A 95 8.18 -12.16 -0.39
CA VAL A 95 9.49 -11.52 -0.52
C VAL A 95 10.58 -12.34 0.19
N ARG A 96 10.31 -12.84 1.40
CA ARG A 96 11.28 -13.61 2.18
C ARG A 96 11.59 -14.98 1.55
N ILE A 97 10.57 -15.65 0.97
CA ILE A 97 10.76 -16.94 0.29
C ILE A 97 11.48 -16.74 -1.04
N MET A 98 11.13 -15.69 -1.80
CA MET A 98 11.85 -15.33 -3.03
C MET A 98 13.33 -15.02 -2.73
N SER A 99 13.61 -14.23 -1.67
CA SER A 99 14.98 -13.96 -1.24
C SER A 99 15.75 -15.23 -0.89
N GLY A 100 15.11 -16.18 -0.21
CA GLY A 100 15.71 -17.48 0.08
C GLY A 100 16.08 -18.25 -1.19
N TYR A 101 15.19 -18.27 -2.16
CA TYR A 101 15.43 -18.93 -3.44
C TYR A 101 16.54 -18.23 -4.26
N ILE A 102 16.48 -16.91 -4.38
CA ILE A 102 17.45 -16.11 -5.15
C ILE A 102 18.86 -16.21 -4.54
N LEU A 103 18.98 -16.10 -3.22
CA LEU A 103 20.29 -16.00 -2.56
C LEU A 103 20.90 -17.35 -2.16
N THR A 104 20.07 -18.39 -1.98
CA THR A 104 20.53 -19.68 -1.40
C THR A 104 19.94 -20.93 -2.06
N ASN A 105 19.21 -20.81 -3.16
CA ASN A 105 18.48 -21.89 -3.85
C ASN A 105 17.47 -22.65 -2.96
N LYS A 106 17.01 -22.04 -1.86
CA LYS A 106 16.08 -22.68 -0.92
C LYS A 106 14.73 -21.98 -0.94
N LEU A 107 13.66 -22.72 -1.22
CA LEU A 107 12.28 -22.23 -1.12
C LEU A 107 11.83 -22.17 0.37
N LYS A 108 12.55 -21.41 1.16
CA LYS A 108 12.26 -21.16 2.57
C LYS A 108 12.36 -19.67 2.87
N PRO A 109 11.49 -19.12 3.76
CA PRO A 109 11.58 -17.71 4.13
C PRO A 109 12.86 -17.46 4.92
N LEU A 110 13.64 -16.49 4.49
CA LEU A 110 14.77 -15.98 5.26
C LEU A 110 14.28 -15.10 6.43
N GLU A 111 15.18 -14.71 7.31
CA GLU A 111 14.86 -13.97 8.54
C GLU A 111 14.21 -12.60 8.23
N GLY A 112 13.13 -12.26 8.95
CA GLY A 112 12.38 -11.01 8.74
C GLY A 112 13.15 -9.75 9.11
N LYS A 113 14.16 -9.84 9.98
CA LYS A 113 14.96 -8.69 10.42
C LYS A 113 15.74 -7.99 9.28
N TYR A 114 15.94 -8.68 8.16
CA TYR A 114 16.63 -8.15 6.98
C TYR A 114 15.67 -7.53 5.95
N LEU A 115 14.36 -7.62 6.18
CA LEU A 115 13.33 -7.10 5.28
C LEU A 115 12.93 -5.68 5.68
N ILE A 116 13.00 -4.74 4.76
CA ILE A 116 12.62 -3.35 4.94
C ILE A 116 11.51 -3.01 3.95
N LEU A 117 10.41 -2.43 4.43
CA LEU A 117 9.46 -1.73 3.57
C LEU A 117 10.04 -0.35 3.28
N TYR A 118 10.68 -0.22 2.13
CA TYR A 118 11.43 0.99 1.76
C TYR A 118 10.52 2.13 1.32
N LYS A 119 9.50 1.81 0.49
CA LYS A 119 8.59 2.83 -0.05
C LYS A 119 7.23 2.24 -0.34
N VAL A 120 6.19 3.04 -0.14
CA VAL A 120 4.82 2.78 -0.60
C VAL A 120 4.46 3.85 -1.62
N ASN A 121 4.24 3.45 -2.86
CA ASN A 121 3.78 4.33 -3.93
C ASN A 121 2.26 4.38 -3.89
N LYS A 122 1.73 5.58 -3.75
CA LYS A 122 0.30 5.83 -3.70
C LYS A 122 -0.24 6.01 -5.11
N SER A 123 -1.51 5.69 -5.33
CA SER A 123 -2.22 6.08 -6.54
C SER A 123 -2.40 7.60 -6.59
N ASP A 124 -2.60 8.13 -7.80
CA ASP A 124 -2.90 9.56 -7.96
C ASP A 124 -4.22 9.94 -7.27
N GLU A 125 -5.16 9.00 -7.23
CA GLU A 125 -6.40 9.11 -6.48
C GLU A 125 -6.15 9.31 -4.98
N LEU A 126 -5.27 8.52 -4.35
CA LEU A 126 -4.90 8.72 -2.95
C LEU A 126 -4.19 10.07 -2.74
N ASN A 127 -3.35 10.50 -3.67
CA ASN A 127 -2.70 11.80 -3.57
C ASN A 127 -3.71 12.96 -3.64
N ALA A 128 -4.78 12.80 -4.40
CA ALA A 128 -5.88 13.77 -4.46
C ALA A 128 -6.77 13.75 -3.19
N LEU A 129 -6.88 12.59 -2.52
CA LEU A 129 -7.67 12.43 -1.31
C LEU A 129 -6.92 12.80 -0.01
N VAL A 130 -5.59 12.87 -0.08
CA VAL A 130 -4.77 13.33 1.06
C VAL A 130 -4.73 14.84 1.06
N PHE A 131 -5.38 15.47 2.04
CA PHE A 131 -5.39 16.92 2.18
C PHE A 131 -3.97 17.46 2.42
N THR A 132 -3.50 18.34 1.52
CA THR A 132 -2.30 19.13 1.76
C THR A 132 -2.65 20.33 2.63
N GLU A 133 -1.67 20.88 3.35
CA GLU A 133 -1.88 21.98 4.32
C GLU A 133 -2.61 23.22 3.74
N ASN A 134 -2.60 23.38 2.43
CA ASN A 134 -3.23 24.51 1.74
C ASN A 134 -4.69 24.28 1.32
N ASN A 135 -5.24 23.06 1.50
CA ASN A 135 -6.63 22.69 1.13
C ASN A 135 -7.29 21.82 2.21
N GLU A 136 -7.09 22.15 3.48
CA GLU A 136 -7.75 21.44 4.58
C GLU A 136 -9.23 21.81 4.64
N ILE A 137 -10.09 21.01 4.03
CA ILE A 137 -11.51 20.98 4.39
C ILE A 137 -11.59 20.35 5.79
N LYS A 138 -11.69 21.20 6.82
CA LYS A 138 -11.83 20.71 8.20
C LYS A 138 -13.20 20.07 8.39
N ILE A 139 -13.23 18.74 8.37
CA ILE A 139 -14.37 17.95 8.79
C ILE A 139 -14.20 17.70 10.29
N ASP A 140 -15.07 18.28 11.10
CA ASP A 140 -14.95 18.23 12.57
C ASP A 140 -15.45 16.89 13.13
N LYS A 141 -16.48 16.27 12.51
CA LYS A 141 -17.04 14.98 12.92
C LYS A 141 -17.70 14.27 11.74
N VAL A 142 -17.66 12.94 11.78
CA VAL A 142 -18.37 12.09 10.81
C VAL A 142 -19.18 11.05 11.56
N GLU A 143 -20.43 10.87 11.16
CA GLU A 143 -21.32 9.86 11.70
C GLU A 143 -21.92 9.02 10.57
N ARG A 144 -22.01 7.70 10.75
CA ARG A 144 -22.81 6.81 9.92
C ARG A 144 -24.16 6.56 10.61
N VAL A 145 -25.24 6.67 9.86
CA VAL A 145 -26.59 6.40 10.38
C VAL A 145 -26.92 4.93 10.15
N GLY A 146 -26.87 4.14 11.26
CA GLY A 146 -27.28 2.73 11.28
C GLY A 146 -26.28 1.75 10.63
N GLN A 147 -26.35 0.48 11.02
CA GLN A 147 -25.43 -0.56 10.52
C GLN A 147 -25.65 -0.91 9.02
N ASN A 148 -26.82 -0.59 8.46
CA ASN A 148 -27.22 -0.92 7.08
C ASN A 148 -27.60 0.29 6.21
N SER A 149 -27.37 1.53 6.68
CA SER A 149 -27.71 2.71 5.89
C SER A 149 -26.51 3.28 5.15
N ASN A 150 -26.67 3.57 3.86
CA ASN A 150 -25.68 4.26 3.02
C ASN A 150 -25.67 5.78 3.26
N ILE A 151 -25.96 6.24 4.50
CA ILE A 151 -25.97 7.67 4.82
C ILE A 151 -24.77 7.99 5.69
N THR A 152 -23.91 8.88 5.19
CA THR A 152 -22.78 9.44 5.95
C THR A 152 -23.02 10.92 6.22
N ILE A 153 -22.94 11.32 7.49
CA ILE A 153 -23.12 12.70 7.91
C ILE A 153 -21.75 13.32 8.20
N PHE A 154 -21.44 14.39 7.50
CA PHE A 154 -20.26 15.22 7.74
C PHE A 154 -20.64 16.46 8.53
N PHE A 155 -20.03 16.64 9.68
CA PHE A 155 -20.18 17.85 10.50
C PHE A 155 -18.99 18.76 10.22
N VAL A 156 -19.28 19.99 9.78
CA VAL A 156 -18.27 20.97 9.43
C VAL A 156 -18.62 22.34 9.98
N LYS A 157 -17.63 23.18 10.25
CA LYS A 157 -17.86 24.59 10.56
C LYS A 157 -18.46 25.31 9.34
N ALA A 158 -19.27 26.32 9.57
CA ALA A 158 -19.96 27.07 8.52
C ALA A 158 -19.01 27.53 7.40
N LYS A 159 -17.81 28.02 7.75
CA LYS A 159 -16.77 28.46 6.82
C LYS A 159 -16.24 27.37 5.87
N ASN A 160 -16.28 26.12 6.27
CA ASN A 160 -15.74 24.98 5.51
C ASN A 160 -16.80 24.30 4.62
N LYS A 161 -18.10 24.62 4.82
CA LYS A 161 -19.20 23.97 4.09
C LYS A 161 -19.14 24.22 2.58
N ALA A 162 -18.86 25.44 2.16
CA ALA A 162 -18.77 25.80 0.74
C ALA A 162 -17.63 25.06 0.04
N GLU A 163 -16.51 24.92 0.70
CA GLU A 163 -15.32 24.22 0.20
C GLU A 163 -15.56 22.71 0.11
N LEU A 164 -16.22 22.11 1.12
CA LEU A 164 -16.63 20.70 1.10
C LEU A 164 -17.56 20.40 -0.08
N ILE A 165 -18.53 21.25 -0.35
CA ILE A 165 -19.47 21.11 -1.47
C ILE A 165 -18.73 21.29 -2.81
N GLY A 166 -17.79 22.25 -2.87
CA GLY A 166 -17.04 22.62 -4.05
C GLY A 166 -17.85 23.41 -5.09
N LYS A 167 -17.15 24.02 -6.04
CA LYS A 167 -17.80 24.79 -7.11
C LYS A 167 -18.80 23.91 -7.89
N ASN A 168 -20.05 24.37 -8.00
CA ASN A 168 -21.16 23.62 -8.61
C ASN A 168 -21.38 22.23 -8.03
N GLY A 169 -21.03 22.00 -6.76
CA GLY A 169 -21.17 20.73 -6.09
C GLY A 169 -20.22 19.63 -6.57
N LYS A 170 -19.09 19.97 -7.20
CA LYS A 170 -18.16 19.01 -7.79
C LYS A 170 -17.61 18.06 -6.74
N ASN A 171 -17.14 18.56 -5.60
CA ASN A 171 -16.55 17.73 -4.55
C ASN A 171 -17.59 16.81 -3.92
N ILE A 172 -18.77 17.32 -3.57
CA ILE A 172 -19.82 16.50 -2.94
C ILE A 172 -20.40 15.45 -3.89
N LYS A 173 -20.47 15.73 -5.20
CA LYS A 173 -20.88 14.75 -6.21
C LYS A 173 -19.89 13.60 -6.31
N GLN A 174 -18.60 13.88 -6.26
CA GLN A 174 -17.54 12.87 -6.24
C GLN A 174 -17.62 12.05 -4.96
N MET A 175 -17.72 12.69 -3.80
CA MET A 175 -17.87 12.03 -2.51
C MET A 175 -19.09 11.11 -2.46
N ARG A 176 -20.22 11.51 -3.06
CA ARG A 176 -21.43 10.66 -3.12
C ARG A 176 -21.24 9.39 -3.94
N LYS A 177 -20.42 9.40 -4.97
CA LYS A 177 -20.09 8.19 -5.75
C LYS A 177 -19.33 7.16 -4.91
N GLU A 178 -18.50 7.63 -3.98
CA GLU A 178 -17.61 6.80 -3.16
C GLU A 178 -18.25 6.38 -1.83
N TYR A 179 -19.03 7.27 -1.21
CA TYR A 179 -19.53 7.11 0.16
C TYR A 179 -21.07 6.98 0.25
N GLY A 180 -21.75 6.92 -0.88
CA GLY A 180 -23.21 6.86 -0.93
C GLY A 180 -23.87 8.21 -0.61
N ASN A 181 -25.01 8.19 0.08
CA ASN A 181 -25.72 9.40 0.42
C ASN A 181 -25.00 10.21 1.50
N ILE A 182 -24.61 11.43 1.16
CA ILE A 182 -23.90 12.34 2.07
C ILE A 182 -24.84 13.47 2.51
N VAL A 183 -24.88 13.69 3.82
CA VAL A 183 -25.53 14.85 4.46
C VAL A 183 -24.44 15.71 5.09
N VAL A 184 -24.43 17.01 4.81
CA VAL A 184 -23.51 17.98 5.41
C VAL A 184 -24.25 18.80 6.45
N LYS A 185 -23.88 18.66 7.73
CA LYS A 185 -24.40 19.45 8.85
C LYS A 185 -23.38 20.49 9.30
N ILE A 186 -23.88 21.67 9.65
CA ILE A 186 -23.04 22.72 10.24
C ILE A 186 -23.00 22.48 11.75
N MET A 187 -21.78 22.48 12.31
CA MET A 187 -21.59 22.58 13.74
C MET A 187 -21.72 24.06 14.16
N LEU A 188 -22.57 24.30 15.15
CA LEU A 188 -22.72 25.60 15.81
C LEU A 188 -21.52 25.89 16.71
#